data_504515c1bd61c1334eac9ccdb838b034
#
_entry.id   504515c1bd61c1334eac9ccdb838b034
#
_cell.length_a   1.000
_cell.length_b   1.000
_cell.length_c   1.000
_cell.angle_alpha   90.00
_cell.angle_beta   90.00
_cell.angle_gamma   90.00
#
_symmetry.space_group_name_H-M   'P 1'
#
loop_
_entity.id
_entity.type
_entity.pdbx_description
1 polymer ?
#
loop_
_entity_poly.entity_id
_entity_poly.type
_entity_poly.pdbx_seq_one_letter_code
_entity_poly.pdbx_strand_id
1 'polypeptide(L)'
;RVLFRSDLYLFDTSKHIVKKLWSRAFPDNYFIPTRGLVFDSKKGCIYLLCIDRKTTNASLHRFDVKTGEHAIVSNEIVFQTNCILSTAYLFNNPKDNELYAIIRYSEDNNPKAKISVYKLNAPPITYQELKKWNTDDDNEAGRAYLYYIIGGVVLLLILCFAYYRHRKKGSKQEATAPSVPEDGVSVDEKSTDAPASTPIKVNAVYLFGDFQVFDTKGNEIAYRFGPKIKQMFVLVLLHSHDGQEGISTNKLSAQLWPEKTTTSAKNIRNVTINHLRNILTDLEGVELVFLNDKWKIVYGDNFYCDYLKALNIAKMLQQVHSPQEQEEEVKQLIGLLQRGTLLPTFVHYEWFGNIKINHDELFIRIIEKLLPIVEANNEPRKVIVLSDVLFSFDGMSETALTFKIKALKKLGQKAYAQSVYDRFQKEYQQLYGEKYKENSLEE
;
A
#
# COMPACT_ATOMS: atom_id res chain seq x y z
N ARG A 1 -7.78 -6.29 -9.98
CA ARG A 1 -6.72 -5.35 -10.42
C ARG A 1 -7.29 -3.94 -10.35
N VAL A 2 -6.85 -3.13 -9.39
CA VAL A 2 -7.21 -1.71 -9.36
C VAL A 2 -6.29 -1.02 -10.36
N LEU A 3 -6.85 -0.62 -11.48
CA LEU A 3 -6.13 0.18 -12.48
C LEU A 3 -6.18 1.64 -12.03
N PHE A 4 -5.04 2.20 -11.62
CA PHE A 4 -4.93 3.65 -11.42
C PHE A 4 -4.90 4.31 -12.80
N ARG A 5 -5.84 5.23 -13.02
CA ARG A 5 -5.86 6.07 -14.22
C ARG A 5 -5.28 7.42 -13.86
N SER A 6 -4.33 7.87 -14.67
CA SER A 6 -3.85 9.26 -14.66
C SER A 6 -4.40 9.98 -15.87
N ASP A 7 -5.02 11.11 -15.62
CA ASP A 7 -5.61 11.97 -16.64
C ASP A 7 -4.76 13.22 -16.78
N LEU A 8 -4.49 13.65 -18.01
CA LEU A 8 -3.90 14.95 -18.31
C LEU A 8 -4.94 15.87 -18.89
N TYR A 9 -5.04 17.06 -18.31
CA TYR A 9 -5.94 18.12 -18.76
C TYR A 9 -5.13 19.34 -19.18
N LEU A 10 -5.57 19.97 -20.25
CA LEU A 10 -5.12 21.30 -20.67
C LEU A 10 -6.16 22.33 -20.22
N PHE A 11 -5.71 23.34 -19.46
CA PHE A 11 -6.53 24.49 -19.12
C PHE A 11 -6.14 25.68 -20.00
N ASP A 12 -7.04 26.09 -20.88
CA ASP A 12 -6.91 27.29 -21.70
C ASP A 12 -7.39 28.50 -20.88
N THR A 13 -6.45 29.28 -20.37
CA THR A 13 -6.74 30.44 -19.52
C THR A 13 -7.44 31.58 -20.26
N SER A 14 -7.29 31.66 -21.60
CA SER A 14 -7.93 32.69 -22.41
C SER A 14 -9.40 32.40 -22.67
N LYS A 15 -9.76 31.13 -22.81
CA LYS A 15 -11.13 30.67 -23.09
C LYS A 15 -11.83 30.09 -21.87
N HIS A 16 -11.12 29.95 -20.73
CA HIS A 16 -11.62 29.31 -19.51
C HIS A 16 -12.19 27.89 -19.76
N ILE A 17 -11.54 27.14 -20.68
CA ILE A 17 -11.96 25.79 -21.06
C ILE A 17 -10.94 24.79 -20.56
N VAL A 18 -11.44 23.71 -19.97
CA VAL A 18 -10.64 22.52 -19.59
C VAL A 18 -10.85 21.45 -20.64
N LYS A 19 -9.77 21.00 -21.27
CA LYS A 19 -9.79 19.91 -22.25
C LYS A 19 -8.97 18.74 -21.73
N LYS A 20 -9.58 17.56 -21.64
CA LYS A 20 -8.85 16.32 -21.37
C LYS A 20 -8.02 15.95 -22.60
N LEU A 21 -6.71 15.78 -22.42
CA LEU A 21 -5.79 15.39 -23.49
C LEU A 21 -5.76 13.87 -23.63
N TRP A 22 -5.54 13.16 -22.53
CA TRP A 22 -5.55 11.70 -22.49
C TRP A 22 -5.84 11.15 -21.09
N SER A 23 -6.15 9.86 -21.05
CA SER A 23 -6.32 9.06 -19.85
C SER A 23 -5.53 7.78 -20.03
N ARG A 24 -4.61 7.50 -19.11
CA ARG A 24 -3.83 6.27 -19.14
C ARG A 24 -3.99 5.49 -17.84
N ALA A 25 -4.13 4.17 -18.00
CA ALA A 25 -4.03 3.23 -16.90
C ALA A 25 -2.58 2.75 -16.79
N PHE A 26 -2.02 2.75 -15.59
CA PHE A 26 -0.71 2.17 -15.31
C PHE A 26 -0.93 0.79 -14.69
N PRO A 27 -0.68 -0.30 -15.43
CA PRO A 27 -1.15 -1.63 -15.04
C PRO A 27 -0.44 -2.21 -13.80
N ASP A 28 0.81 -1.88 -13.52
CA ASP A 28 1.57 -2.59 -12.49
C ASP A 28 2.40 -1.72 -11.54
N ASN A 29 2.46 -0.41 -11.75
CA ASN A 29 3.30 0.46 -10.95
C ASN A 29 2.49 1.54 -10.24
N TYR A 30 2.49 1.47 -8.94
CA TYR A 30 1.93 2.46 -8.05
C TYR A 30 2.90 3.63 -7.91
N PHE A 31 2.91 4.53 -8.90
CA PHE A 31 3.68 5.75 -8.79
C PHE A 31 2.85 6.86 -8.18
N ILE A 32 3.43 7.56 -7.21
CA ILE A 32 2.86 8.78 -6.67
C ILE A 32 3.63 9.95 -7.28
N PRO A 33 2.98 10.81 -8.08
CA PRO A 33 3.63 12.02 -8.55
C PRO A 33 3.94 12.94 -7.36
N THR A 34 5.14 13.49 -7.34
CA THR A 34 5.55 14.49 -6.35
C THR A 34 5.11 15.89 -6.79
N ARG A 35 5.53 16.89 -6.05
CA ARG A 35 5.24 18.28 -6.41
C ARG A 35 6.23 18.79 -7.45
N GLY A 36 5.70 19.55 -8.41
CA GLY A 36 6.46 20.11 -9.51
C GLY A 36 6.33 19.29 -10.80
N LEU A 37 5.87 19.98 -11.82
CA LEU A 37 5.74 19.49 -13.19
C LEU A 37 6.61 20.38 -14.06
N VAL A 38 7.49 19.79 -14.86
CA VAL A 38 8.30 20.51 -15.82
C VAL A 38 7.83 20.18 -17.22
N PHE A 39 7.41 21.19 -17.96
CA PHE A 39 7.02 21.06 -19.36
C PHE A 39 8.15 21.47 -20.29
N ASP A 40 8.58 20.54 -21.14
CA ASP A 40 9.52 20.78 -22.21
C ASP A 40 8.75 21.05 -23.51
N SER A 41 8.60 22.34 -23.86
CA SER A 41 7.86 22.74 -25.05
C SER A 41 8.53 22.34 -26.37
N LYS A 42 9.86 22.16 -26.37
CA LYS A 42 10.61 21.73 -27.58
C LYS A 42 10.37 20.28 -27.91
N LYS A 43 10.28 19.42 -26.88
CA LYS A 43 10.05 17.98 -27.02
C LYS A 43 8.57 17.60 -26.92
N GLY A 44 7.71 18.50 -26.49
CA GLY A 44 6.29 18.21 -26.24
C GLY A 44 6.07 17.20 -25.11
N CYS A 45 6.93 17.21 -24.12
CA CYS A 45 6.94 16.26 -23.01
C CYS A 45 6.74 16.95 -21.67
N ILE A 46 6.18 16.19 -20.72
CA ILE A 46 6.12 16.56 -19.31
C ILE A 46 7.07 15.65 -18.53
N TYR A 47 7.85 16.24 -17.64
CA TYR A 47 8.64 15.52 -16.66
C TYR A 47 8.00 15.64 -15.29
N LEU A 48 7.87 14.50 -14.60
CA LEU A 48 7.39 14.38 -13.23
C LEU A 48 8.35 13.51 -12.44
N LEU A 49 8.68 13.94 -11.24
CA LEU A 49 9.33 13.06 -10.28
C LEU A 49 8.25 12.22 -9.59
N CYS A 50 8.35 10.90 -9.68
CA CYS A 50 7.37 9.97 -9.13
C CYS A 50 8.03 9.04 -8.12
N ILE A 51 7.31 8.70 -7.06
CA ILE A 51 7.74 7.76 -6.02
C ILE A 51 7.10 6.41 -6.30
N ASP A 52 7.92 5.36 -6.37
CA ASP A 52 7.45 3.99 -6.41
C ASP A 52 7.03 3.55 -4.99
N ARG A 53 5.79 3.10 -4.84
CA ARG A 53 5.26 2.65 -3.55
C ARG A 53 5.88 1.35 -3.04
N LYS A 54 6.47 0.54 -3.91
CA LYS A 54 7.08 -0.75 -3.51
C LYS A 54 8.50 -0.56 -3.01
N THR A 55 9.30 0.22 -3.75
CA THR A 55 10.72 0.45 -3.43
C THR A 55 10.94 1.67 -2.55
N THR A 56 9.91 2.55 -2.42
CA THR A 56 10.01 3.86 -1.78
C THR A 56 11.08 4.77 -2.38
N ASN A 57 11.51 4.49 -3.59
CA ASN A 57 12.47 5.29 -4.34
C ASN A 57 11.73 6.23 -5.30
N ALA A 58 12.34 7.37 -5.60
CA ALA A 58 11.84 8.31 -6.59
C ALA A 58 12.58 8.16 -7.91
N SER A 59 11.89 8.35 -9.02
CA SER A 59 12.48 8.38 -10.36
C SER A 59 11.83 9.46 -11.22
N LEU A 60 12.57 9.95 -12.22
CA LEU A 60 12.04 10.91 -13.18
C LEU A 60 11.26 10.19 -14.28
N HIS A 61 10.02 10.59 -14.45
CA HIS A 61 9.11 10.06 -15.47
C HIS A 61 8.87 11.10 -16.56
N ARG A 62 8.91 10.65 -17.79
CA ARG A 62 8.57 11.45 -18.98
C ARG A 62 7.24 10.98 -19.55
N PHE A 63 6.38 11.93 -19.87
CA PHE A 63 5.11 11.69 -20.55
C PHE A 63 5.04 12.54 -21.82
N ASP A 64 4.74 11.94 -22.94
CA ASP A 64 4.41 12.69 -24.17
C ASP A 64 3.05 13.33 -24.01
N VAL A 65 2.94 14.62 -24.28
CA VAL A 65 1.70 15.40 -24.08
C VAL A 65 0.60 15.01 -25.08
N LYS A 66 0.97 14.60 -26.31
CA LYS A 66 0.00 14.23 -27.35
C LYS A 66 -0.47 12.78 -27.22
N THR A 67 0.49 11.86 -27.05
CA THR A 67 0.20 10.43 -27.07
C THR A 67 -0.01 9.83 -25.68
N GLY A 68 0.47 10.51 -24.62
CA GLY A 68 0.51 10.00 -23.27
C GLY A 68 1.52 8.85 -23.10
N GLU A 69 2.44 8.67 -24.04
CA GLU A 69 3.51 7.66 -23.93
C GLU A 69 4.37 7.97 -22.71
N HIS A 70 4.67 6.94 -21.94
CA HIS A 70 5.36 7.03 -20.66
C HIS A 70 6.69 6.30 -20.69
N ALA A 71 7.74 6.93 -20.14
CA ALA A 71 9.04 6.31 -19.93
C ALA A 71 9.67 6.80 -18.62
N ILE A 72 10.40 5.92 -17.93
CA ILE A 72 11.28 6.28 -16.82
C ILE A 72 12.61 6.72 -17.42
N VAL A 73 13.07 7.90 -17.01
CA VAL A 73 14.20 8.58 -17.64
C VAL A 73 15.29 9.03 -16.64
N SER A 74 15.35 8.38 -15.49
CA SER A 74 16.45 8.53 -14.51
C SER A 74 16.68 7.24 -13.74
N ASN A 75 17.81 7.16 -13.05
CA ASN A 75 18.03 6.20 -11.98
C ASN A 75 17.06 6.46 -10.82
N GLU A 76 16.93 5.48 -9.95
CA GLU A 76 16.21 5.61 -8.72
C GLU A 76 16.97 6.54 -7.74
N ILE A 77 16.24 7.45 -7.13
CA ILE A 77 16.70 8.33 -6.07
C ILE A 77 16.11 7.80 -4.77
N VAL A 78 16.94 7.53 -3.78
CA VAL A 78 16.46 7.07 -2.48
C VAL A 78 15.57 8.15 -1.86
N PHE A 79 14.31 7.77 -1.64
CA PHE A 79 13.30 8.63 -1.02
C PHE A 79 12.71 7.91 0.19
N GLN A 80 13.09 8.35 1.38
CA GLN A 80 12.54 7.78 2.62
C GLN A 80 11.10 8.21 2.80
N THR A 81 10.16 7.34 2.44
CA THR A 81 8.72 7.63 2.51
C THR A 81 8.11 7.49 3.90
N ASN A 82 8.84 6.93 4.87
CA ASN A 82 8.37 6.75 6.24
C ASN A 82 8.24 8.08 7.02
N CYS A 83 8.71 9.19 6.44
CA CYS A 83 8.59 10.50 7.05
C CYS A 83 7.41 11.27 6.43
N ILE A 84 6.38 11.53 7.21
CA ILE A 84 5.16 12.29 6.81
C ILE A 84 5.49 13.68 6.28
N LEU A 85 6.62 14.23 6.67
CA LEU A 85 7.07 15.56 6.29
C LEU A 85 8.09 15.56 5.14
N SER A 86 8.39 14.39 4.57
CA SER A 86 9.26 14.32 3.40
C SER A 86 8.52 14.79 2.16
N THR A 87 9.13 15.68 1.44
CA THR A 87 8.57 16.25 0.21
C THR A 87 9.62 16.27 -0.88
N ALA A 88 9.19 16.02 -2.11
CA ALA A 88 10.06 16.11 -3.28
C ALA A 88 9.51 17.13 -4.27
N TYR A 89 10.40 17.86 -4.89
CA TYR A 89 10.10 18.89 -5.88
C TYR A 89 10.99 18.70 -7.09
N LEU A 90 10.45 18.95 -8.27
CA LEU A 90 11.18 18.97 -9.53
C LEU A 90 11.23 20.40 -10.05
N PHE A 91 12.43 20.87 -10.41
CA PHE A 91 12.68 22.20 -10.97
C PHE A 91 13.48 22.09 -12.26
N ASN A 92 13.26 23.01 -13.16
CA ASN A 92 14.05 23.20 -14.36
C ASN A 92 14.86 24.49 -14.25
N ASN A 93 16.17 24.40 -14.53
CA ASN A 93 16.98 25.58 -14.78
C ASN A 93 17.03 25.85 -16.30
N PRO A 94 16.31 26.83 -16.80
CA PRO A 94 16.21 27.07 -18.23
C PRO A 94 17.52 27.59 -18.84
N LYS A 95 18.45 28.13 -18.03
CA LYS A 95 19.74 28.63 -18.53
C LYS A 95 20.68 27.48 -18.91
N ASP A 96 20.75 26.47 -18.06
CA ASP A 96 21.67 25.35 -18.21
C ASP A 96 20.98 24.11 -18.80
N ASN A 97 19.67 24.19 -19.03
CA ASN A 97 18.81 23.09 -19.49
C ASN A 97 18.94 21.85 -18.59
N GLU A 98 19.01 22.08 -17.28
CA GLU A 98 19.19 21.05 -16.27
C GLU A 98 17.95 20.89 -15.42
N LEU A 99 17.69 19.67 -14.96
CA LEU A 99 16.64 19.35 -14.02
C LEU A 99 17.23 19.10 -12.63
N TYR A 100 16.57 19.61 -11.62
CA TYR A 100 16.96 19.42 -10.22
C TYR A 100 15.81 18.79 -9.44
N ALA A 101 16.07 17.68 -8.76
CA ALA A 101 15.17 17.11 -7.77
C ALA A 101 15.63 17.55 -6.38
N ILE A 102 14.76 18.27 -5.66
CA ILE A 102 15.01 18.69 -4.29
C ILE A 102 14.15 17.83 -3.38
N ILE A 103 14.79 17.04 -2.53
CA ILE A 103 14.12 16.16 -1.57
C ILE A 103 14.37 16.68 -0.17
N ARG A 104 13.29 16.98 0.53
CA ARG A 104 13.33 17.37 1.93
C ARG A 104 12.92 16.19 2.78
N TYR A 105 13.79 15.74 3.66
CA TYR A 105 13.50 14.73 4.68
C TYR A 105 13.25 15.42 6.01
N SER A 106 12.29 14.89 6.75
CA SER A 106 12.12 15.23 8.16
C SER A 106 12.06 13.91 8.93
N GLU A 107 13.01 13.68 9.79
CA GLU A 107 13.00 12.51 10.70
C GLU A 107 11.99 12.76 11.82
N ASP A 108 11.23 11.74 12.21
CA ASP A 108 10.10 11.87 13.11
C ASP A 108 10.42 12.50 14.49
N ASN A 109 11.67 12.46 14.93
CA ASN A 109 12.11 13.03 16.21
C ASN A 109 13.16 14.13 16.07
N ASN A 110 13.45 14.60 14.86
CA ASN A 110 14.47 15.62 14.64
C ASN A 110 13.82 16.90 14.05
N PRO A 111 13.89 18.04 14.76
CA PRO A 111 13.38 19.31 14.22
C PRO A 111 14.15 19.82 13.00
N LYS A 112 15.30 19.23 12.69
CA LYS A 112 16.14 19.61 11.56
C LYS A 112 15.73 18.82 10.31
N ALA A 113 15.26 19.53 9.29
CA ALA A 113 15.03 18.93 7.99
C ALA A 113 16.37 18.78 7.25
N LYS A 114 16.62 17.60 6.71
CA LYS A 114 17.71 17.34 5.77
C LYS A 114 17.21 17.64 4.35
N ILE A 115 17.96 18.40 3.59
CA ILE A 115 17.66 18.69 2.19
C ILE A 115 18.73 18.04 1.33
N SER A 116 18.31 17.21 0.37
CA SER A 116 19.18 16.64 -0.65
C SER A 116 18.80 17.23 -2.01
N VAL A 117 19.78 17.67 -2.75
CA VAL A 117 19.61 18.23 -4.10
C VAL A 117 20.31 17.28 -5.07
N TYR A 118 19.55 16.78 -6.02
CA TYR A 118 20.04 15.90 -7.08
C TYR A 118 19.97 16.65 -8.41
N LYS A 119 21.08 16.67 -9.11
CA LYS A 119 21.15 17.14 -10.48
C LYS A 119 20.82 15.98 -11.40
N LEU A 120 19.88 16.17 -12.29
CA LEU A 120 19.46 15.20 -13.28
C LEU A 120 20.01 15.64 -14.64
N ASN A 121 20.70 14.73 -15.33
CA ASN A 121 21.27 15.04 -16.62
C ASN A 121 20.20 15.39 -17.66
N ALA A 122 20.49 16.34 -18.51
CA ALA A 122 19.63 16.74 -19.61
C ALA A 122 20.34 16.58 -20.95
N PRO A 123 19.68 16.00 -21.95
CA PRO A 123 18.36 15.39 -21.91
C PRO A 123 18.33 14.12 -21.05
N PRO A 124 17.25 13.90 -20.31
CA PRO A 124 17.11 12.64 -19.55
C PRO A 124 17.14 11.44 -20.48
N ILE A 125 17.91 10.42 -20.12
CA ILE A 125 17.99 9.16 -20.86
C ILE A 125 16.85 8.23 -20.48
N THR A 126 16.44 7.34 -21.40
CA THR A 126 15.43 6.34 -21.12
C THR A 126 15.98 5.22 -20.23
N TYR A 127 15.11 4.49 -19.55
CA TYR A 127 15.51 3.33 -18.73
C TYR A 127 16.23 2.26 -19.56
N GLN A 128 15.88 2.11 -20.85
CA GLN A 128 16.55 1.16 -21.74
C GLN A 128 17.98 1.59 -22.06
N GLU A 129 18.22 2.88 -22.29
CA GLU A 129 19.55 3.44 -22.49
C GLU A 129 20.39 3.33 -21.21
N LEU A 130 19.80 3.57 -20.06
CA LEU A 130 20.42 3.40 -18.75
C LEU A 130 20.82 1.95 -18.48
N LYS A 131 19.93 1.01 -18.77
CA LYS A 131 20.20 -0.43 -18.61
C LYS A 131 21.35 -0.88 -19.50
N LYS A 132 21.45 -0.31 -20.69
CA LYS A 132 22.56 -0.58 -21.60
C LYS A 132 23.90 -0.05 -21.05
N TRP A 133 23.90 1.13 -20.43
CA TRP A 133 25.08 1.68 -19.77
C TRP A 133 25.55 0.80 -18.60
N ASN A 134 24.64 0.42 -17.72
CA ASN A 134 24.97 -0.45 -16.56
C ASN A 134 25.44 -1.85 -16.99
N THR A 135 24.93 -2.38 -18.12
CA THR A 135 25.40 -3.67 -18.65
C THR A 135 26.75 -3.57 -19.33
N ASP A 136 27.14 -2.41 -19.83
CA ASP A 136 28.47 -2.21 -20.43
C ASP A 136 29.56 -2.07 -19.35
N ASP A 137 29.28 -1.42 -18.20
CA ASP A 137 30.22 -1.34 -17.06
C ASP A 137 30.39 -2.70 -16.35
N ASP A 138 29.29 -3.46 -16.15
CA ASP A 138 29.34 -4.82 -15.58
C ASP A 138 30.07 -5.82 -16.51
N ASN A 139 30.02 -5.59 -17.83
CA ASN A 139 30.71 -6.43 -18.79
C ASN A 139 32.23 -6.20 -18.83
N GLU A 140 32.75 -5.03 -18.50
CA GLU A 140 34.22 -4.83 -18.42
C GLU A 140 34.82 -5.52 -17.19
N ALA A 141 34.16 -5.40 -16.01
CA ALA A 141 34.58 -6.12 -14.82
C ALA A 141 34.41 -7.66 -14.97
N GLY A 142 33.30 -8.09 -15.59
CA GLY A 142 33.03 -9.50 -15.87
C GLY A 142 33.97 -10.12 -16.88
N ARG A 143 34.40 -9.36 -17.91
CA ARG A 143 35.37 -9.81 -18.88
C ARG A 143 36.77 -9.98 -18.27
N ALA A 144 37.20 -9.06 -17.43
CA ALA A 144 38.47 -9.19 -16.73
C ALA A 144 38.47 -10.44 -15.81
N TYR A 145 37.38 -10.69 -15.08
CA TYR A 145 37.20 -11.87 -14.22
C TYR A 145 37.18 -13.18 -15.05
N LEU A 146 36.53 -13.15 -16.23
CA LEU A 146 36.50 -14.29 -17.15
C LEU A 146 37.90 -14.65 -17.70
N TYR A 147 38.73 -13.63 -18.00
CA TYR A 147 40.10 -13.86 -18.42
C TYR A 147 40.97 -14.48 -17.31
N TYR A 148 40.77 -14.11 -16.04
CA TYR A 148 41.43 -14.74 -14.88
C TYR A 148 40.97 -16.18 -14.68
N ILE A 149 39.67 -16.47 -14.85
CA ILE A 149 39.12 -17.83 -14.74
C ILE A 149 39.65 -18.69 -15.90
N ILE A 150 39.62 -18.20 -17.14
CA ILE A 150 40.14 -18.93 -18.30
C ILE A 150 41.64 -19.17 -18.16
N GLY A 151 42.41 -18.17 -17.72
CA GLY A 151 43.84 -18.31 -17.43
C GLY A 151 44.11 -19.35 -16.34
N GLY A 152 43.32 -19.35 -15.25
CA GLY A 152 43.41 -20.36 -14.18
C GLY A 152 43.07 -21.78 -14.67
N VAL A 153 42.02 -21.91 -15.48
CA VAL A 153 41.63 -23.21 -16.06
C VAL A 153 42.66 -23.74 -17.04
N VAL A 154 43.25 -22.87 -17.89
CA VAL A 154 44.32 -23.25 -18.79
C VAL A 154 45.56 -23.70 -18.03
N LEU A 155 45.93 -22.99 -16.94
CA LEU A 155 47.03 -23.38 -16.06
C LEU A 155 46.78 -24.74 -15.40
N LEU A 156 45.56 -24.96 -14.90
CA LEU A 156 45.13 -26.25 -14.34
C LEU A 156 45.15 -27.38 -15.36
N LEU A 157 44.72 -27.12 -16.61
CA LEU A 157 44.76 -28.11 -17.68
C LEU A 157 46.22 -28.45 -18.08
N ILE A 158 47.14 -27.47 -18.07
CA ILE A 158 48.55 -27.70 -18.30
C ILE A 158 49.15 -28.56 -17.18
N LEU A 159 48.83 -28.28 -15.92
CA LEU A 159 49.26 -29.06 -14.76
C LEU A 159 48.63 -30.47 -14.77
N CYS A 160 47.35 -30.59 -15.09
CA CYS A 160 46.70 -31.89 -15.29
C CYS A 160 47.25 -32.66 -16.47
N PHE A 161 47.57 -32.00 -17.58
CA PHE A 161 48.19 -32.65 -18.74
C PHE A 161 49.61 -33.13 -18.43
N ALA A 162 50.40 -32.33 -17.69
CA ALA A 162 51.72 -32.75 -17.18
C ALA A 162 51.60 -33.93 -16.23
N TYR A 163 50.59 -33.89 -15.30
CA TYR A 163 50.31 -35.00 -14.39
C TYR A 163 49.81 -36.25 -15.13
N TYR A 164 48.96 -36.08 -16.14
CA TYR A 164 48.37 -37.17 -16.95
C TYR A 164 49.43 -37.82 -17.88
N ARG A 165 50.35 -37.02 -18.40
CA ARG A 165 51.50 -37.57 -19.16
C ARG A 165 52.42 -38.44 -18.30
N HIS A 166 52.42 -38.20 -16.99
CA HIS A 166 53.18 -39.01 -16.03
C HIS A 166 52.44 -40.28 -15.60
N ARG A 167 51.11 -40.37 -15.81
CA ARG A 167 50.27 -41.46 -15.31
C ARG A 167 49.57 -42.30 -16.36
N LYS A 168 50.08 -42.32 -17.59
CA LYS A 168 49.45 -43.10 -18.67
C LYS A 168 49.74 -44.58 -18.51
N LYS A 169 48.85 -45.31 -17.81
CA LYS A 169 48.43 -46.69 -18.08
C LYS A 169 47.12 -46.96 -17.36
N GLY A 170 46.04 -47.23 -18.18
CA GLY A 170 44.86 -47.94 -17.67
C GLY A 170 43.50 -47.37 -18.00
N SER A 171 42.90 -47.95 -19.05
CA SER A 171 41.49 -48.36 -19.20
C SER A 171 40.37 -47.36 -19.46
N LYS A 172 39.63 -47.70 -20.49
CA LYS A 172 38.39 -47.17 -21.05
C LYS A 172 37.18 -47.49 -20.20
N GLN A 173 36.16 -46.62 -20.21
CA GLN A 173 34.74 -46.99 -20.52
C GLN A 173 33.83 -45.79 -20.67
N GLU A 174 32.96 -45.85 -21.69
CA GLU A 174 31.88 -44.95 -22.05
C GLU A 174 30.69 -45.04 -21.10
N ALA A 175 29.94 -43.93 -20.98
CA ALA A 175 28.45 -44.01 -20.94
C ALA A 175 27.81 -42.62 -21.11
N THR A 176 26.91 -42.61 -21.99
CA THR A 176 25.87 -41.76 -22.57
C THR A 176 25.07 -40.87 -21.62
N ALA A 177 24.73 -39.70 -22.14
CA ALA A 177 23.70 -38.80 -21.61
C ALA A 177 22.27 -39.22 -22.00
N PRO A 178 21.26 -38.82 -21.27
CA PRO A 178 20.01 -38.47 -21.92
C PRO A 178 19.50 -37.06 -21.61
N SER A 179 19.00 -36.46 -22.66
CA SER A 179 18.29 -35.22 -22.75
C SER A 179 16.88 -35.31 -22.14
N VAL A 180 16.40 -34.27 -21.50
CA VAL A 180 15.00 -34.10 -21.06
C VAL A 180 14.42 -32.85 -21.74
N PRO A 181 13.21 -32.93 -22.31
CA PRO A 181 12.61 -31.83 -23.06
C PRO A 181 11.87 -30.84 -22.16
N GLU A 182 11.93 -29.57 -22.55
CA GLU A 182 11.10 -28.49 -22.04
C GLU A 182 9.68 -28.63 -22.61
N ASP A 183 8.70 -28.78 -21.74
CA ASP A 183 7.30 -28.55 -22.07
C ASP A 183 6.81 -27.32 -21.36
N GLY A 184 6.49 -26.31 -22.16
CA GLY A 184 5.82 -25.09 -21.75
C GLY A 184 4.35 -25.36 -21.47
N VAL A 185 3.88 -25.03 -20.27
CA VAL A 185 2.47 -24.96 -19.92
C VAL A 185 2.07 -23.50 -19.76
N SER A 186 1.34 -23.01 -20.76
CA SER A 186 0.58 -21.77 -20.68
C SER A 186 -0.64 -22.00 -19.79
N VAL A 187 -0.73 -21.27 -18.68
CA VAL A 187 -1.91 -21.25 -17.82
C VAL A 187 -2.81 -20.10 -18.23
N ASP A 188 -3.95 -20.43 -18.81
CA ASP A 188 -5.08 -19.52 -19.04
C ASP A 188 -5.64 -19.04 -17.69
N GLU A 189 -5.45 -17.77 -17.38
CA GLU A 189 -6.15 -17.09 -16.29
C GLU A 189 -7.60 -16.78 -16.70
N LYS A 190 -8.51 -17.66 -16.29
CA LYS A 190 -9.94 -17.37 -16.28
C LYS A 190 -10.28 -16.44 -15.11
N SER A 191 -10.83 -15.31 -15.48
CA SER A 191 -11.45 -14.28 -14.66
C SER A 191 -12.11 -14.79 -13.38
N THR A 192 -11.62 -14.29 -12.24
CA THR A 192 -12.36 -14.31 -10.98
C THR A 192 -13.14 -13.01 -10.88
N ASP A 193 -14.43 -13.10 -10.66
CA ASP A 193 -15.36 -11.99 -10.44
C ASP A 193 -14.79 -11.01 -9.39
N ALA A 194 -14.65 -9.75 -9.79
CA ALA A 194 -14.33 -8.66 -8.89
C ALA A 194 -15.46 -8.52 -7.86
N PRO A 195 -15.16 -8.28 -6.57
CA PRO A 195 -16.18 -8.00 -5.58
C PRO A 195 -16.96 -6.76 -6.01
N ALA A 196 -18.29 -6.88 -6.03
CA ALA A 196 -19.20 -5.79 -6.32
C ALA A 196 -18.87 -4.60 -5.40
N SER A 197 -18.43 -3.49 -5.99
CA SER A 197 -18.17 -2.26 -5.25
C SER A 197 -19.48 -1.80 -4.63
N THR A 198 -19.57 -1.84 -3.31
CA THR A 198 -20.69 -1.26 -2.57
C THR A 198 -20.84 0.20 -3.02
N PRO A 199 -22.03 0.67 -3.41
CA PRO A 199 -22.21 2.03 -3.88
C PRO A 199 -21.75 3.02 -2.80
N ILE A 200 -20.94 4.00 -3.21
CA ILE A 200 -20.44 5.05 -2.33
C ILE A 200 -21.63 5.87 -1.83
N LYS A 201 -21.76 5.98 -0.51
CA LYS A 201 -22.81 6.77 0.11
C LYS A 201 -22.44 8.25 0.15
N VAL A 202 -23.43 9.11 0.06
CA VAL A 202 -23.31 10.55 0.30
C VAL A 202 -23.34 10.84 1.80
N ASN A 203 -22.92 12.02 2.22
CA ASN A 203 -22.80 12.42 3.62
C ASN A 203 -22.05 11.36 4.45
N ALA A 204 -20.88 10.96 3.98
CA ALA A 204 -20.24 9.73 4.42
C ALA A 204 -18.74 9.90 4.70
N VAL A 205 -18.27 9.17 5.70
CA VAL A 205 -16.85 9.02 6.04
C VAL A 205 -16.48 7.54 6.00
N TYR A 206 -15.38 7.23 5.32
CA TYR A 206 -14.83 5.89 5.26
C TYR A 206 -13.47 5.88 5.93
N LEU A 207 -13.31 4.95 6.88
CA LEU A 207 -12.08 4.78 7.67
C LEU A 207 -11.43 3.40 7.43
N PHE A 208 -12.14 2.45 6.82
CA PHE A 208 -11.53 1.19 6.38
C PHE A 208 -10.82 1.40 5.04
N GLY A 209 -9.52 1.07 4.98
CA GLY A 209 -8.66 1.39 3.86
C GLY A 209 -8.27 2.88 3.84
N ASP A 210 -8.45 3.54 2.71
CA ASP A 210 -8.12 4.95 2.56
C ASP A 210 -9.16 5.84 3.25
N PHE A 211 -8.67 6.94 3.87
CA PHE A 211 -9.52 7.97 4.42
C PHE A 211 -10.27 8.70 3.30
N GLN A 212 -11.58 8.55 3.26
CA GLN A 212 -12.45 9.20 2.28
C GLN A 212 -13.60 9.92 2.98
N VAL A 213 -14.00 11.06 2.45
CA VAL A 213 -15.12 11.86 2.96
C VAL A 213 -15.93 12.36 1.78
N PHE A 214 -17.23 12.11 1.80
CA PHE A 214 -18.16 12.54 0.76
C PHE A 214 -19.20 13.49 1.35
N ASP A 215 -19.39 14.64 0.73
CA ASP A 215 -20.39 15.62 1.12
C ASP A 215 -21.81 15.13 0.82
N THR A 216 -22.82 15.97 1.14
CA THR A 216 -24.24 15.68 0.86
C THR A 216 -24.57 15.56 -0.62
N LYS A 217 -23.69 16.05 -1.51
CA LYS A 217 -23.84 15.97 -2.97
C LYS A 217 -23.08 14.81 -3.58
N GLY A 218 -22.32 14.05 -2.76
CA GLY A 218 -21.48 12.94 -3.22
C GLY A 218 -20.09 13.35 -3.74
N ASN A 219 -19.68 14.60 -3.56
CA ASN A 219 -18.32 15.03 -3.92
C ASN A 219 -17.32 14.54 -2.87
N GLU A 220 -16.18 14.04 -3.29
CA GLU A 220 -15.10 13.69 -2.37
C GLU A 220 -14.40 14.95 -1.86
N ILE A 221 -14.41 15.15 -0.54
CA ILE A 221 -13.85 16.34 0.13
C ILE A 221 -12.68 16.01 1.08
N ALA A 222 -12.16 14.78 1.06
CA ALA A 222 -11.04 14.36 1.91
C ALA A 222 -9.79 15.24 1.75
N TYR A 223 -9.56 15.83 0.57
CA TYR A 223 -8.47 16.77 0.30
C TYR A 223 -8.50 18.05 1.15
N ARG A 224 -9.68 18.44 1.68
CA ARG A 224 -9.83 19.61 2.59
C ARG A 224 -9.26 19.34 3.98
N PHE A 225 -9.14 18.05 4.35
CA PHE A 225 -8.57 17.64 5.63
C PHE A 225 -7.05 17.66 5.55
N GLY A 226 -6.42 18.78 5.83
CA GLY A 226 -4.97 18.83 6.02
C GLY A 226 -4.52 17.83 7.11
N PRO A 227 -3.23 17.44 7.16
CA PRO A 227 -2.76 16.34 8.00
C PRO A 227 -3.17 16.42 9.47
N LYS A 228 -3.07 17.59 10.11
CA LYS A 228 -3.45 17.77 11.53
C LYS A 228 -4.96 17.86 11.73
N ILE A 229 -5.71 18.40 10.77
CA ILE A 229 -7.17 18.43 10.80
C ILE A 229 -7.72 16.99 10.69
N LYS A 230 -7.16 16.20 9.79
CA LYS A 230 -7.49 14.77 9.62
C LYS A 230 -7.24 14.00 10.92
N GLN A 231 -6.05 14.15 11.51
CA GLN A 231 -5.73 13.52 12.80
C GLN A 231 -6.72 13.95 13.89
N MET A 232 -7.04 15.25 14.01
CA MET A 232 -7.99 15.75 15.00
C MET A 232 -9.37 15.15 14.77
N PHE A 233 -9.88 15.17 13.55
CA PHE A 233 -11.18 14.60 13.22
C PHE A 233 -11.28 13.13 13.60
N VAL A 234 -10.32 12.31 13.13
CA VAL A 234 -10.27 10.88 13.40
C VAL A 234 -10.15 10.62 14.91
N LEU A 235 -9.23 11.29 15.58
CA LEU A 235 -9.02 11.11 17.02
C LEU A 235 -10.27 11.43 17.82
N VAL A 236 -10.95 12.52 17.53
CA VAL A 236 -12.20 12.89 18.22
C VAL A 236 -13.32 11.93 17.86
N LEU A 237 -13.47 11.54 16.60
CA LEU A 237 -14.50 10.60 16.15
C LEU A 237 -14.36 9.22 16.82
N LEU A 238 -13.13 8.70 16.90
CA LEU A 238 -12.85 7.42 17.58
C LEU A 238 -13.14 7.45 19.09
N HIS A 239 -13.16 8.63 19.71
CA HIS A 239 -13.57 8.83 21.11
C HIS A 239 -15.03 9.28 21.25
N SER A 240 -15.81 9.31 20.16
CA SER A 240 -17.18 9.85 20.16
C SER A 240 -18.28 8.80 19.93
N HIS A 241 -17.90 7.54 19.66
CA HIS A 241 -18.87 6.47 19.42
C HIS A 241 -19.52 5.98 20.72
N ASP A 242 -20.52 5.12 20.62
CA ASP A 242 -21.34 4.58 21.69
C ASP A 242 -20.66 4.38 23.05
N GLY A 243 -21.19 5.04 24.09
CA GLY A 243 -20.67 4.97 25.46
C GLY A 243 -19.38 5.76 25.70
N GLN A 244 -18.78 6.35 24.66
CA GLN A 244 -17.63 7.24 24.80
C GLN A 244 -18.09 8.69 25.02
N GLU A 245 -17.48 9.35 26.02
CA GLU A 245 -17.83 10.74 26.37
C GLU A 245 -17.06 11.80 25.60
N GLY A 246 -16.20 11.39 24.65
CA GLY A 246 -15.29 12.29 23.92
C GLY A 246 -13.87 12.31 24.50
N ILE A 247 -13.04 13.20 24.01
CA ILE A 247 -11.63 13.35 24.41
C ILE A 247 -11.38 14.67 25.12
N SER A 248 -10.69 14.64 26.28
CA SER A 248 -10.36 15.86 27.01
C SER A 248 -9.39 16.75 26.23
N THR A 249 -9.47 18.07 26.46
CA THR A 249 -8.58 19.06 25.81
C THR A 249 -7.11 18.76 26.03
N ASN A 250 -6.73 18.31 27.23
CA ASN A 250 -5.33 17.99 27.54
C ASN A 250 -4.85 16.78 26.76
N LYS A 251 -5.64 15.68 26.75
CA LYS A 251 -5.32 14.47 26.00
C LYS A 251 -5.24 14.75 24.51
N LEU A 252 -6.20 15.49 23.95
CA LEU A 252 -6.19 15.91 22.54
C LEU A 252 -4.92 16.69 22.18
N SER A 253 -4.53 17.66 23.02
CA SER A 253 -3.33 18.48 22.78
C SER A 253 -2.03 17.67 22.91
N ALA A 254 -1.93 16.79 23.91
CA ALA A 254 -0.77 15.95 24.12
C ALA A 254 -0.56 14.95 22.97
N GLN A 255 -1.63 14.42 22.41
CA GLN A 255 -1.54 13.46 21.30
C GLN A 255 -1.25 14.12 19.94
N LEU A 256 -1.79 15.32 19.69
CA LEU A 256 -1.60 15.97 18.40
C LEU A 256 -0.36 16.88 18.33
N TRP A 257 0.08 17.42 19.46
CA TRP A 257 1.20 18.38 19.54
C TRP A 257 2.08 18.13 20.77
N PRO A 258 2.64 16.91 20.93
CA PRO A 258 3.43 16.56 22.13
C PRO A 258 4.67 17.45 22.32
N GLU A 259 5.20 17.99 21.21
CA GLU A 259 6.40 18.83 21.21
C GLU A 259 6.14 20.31 21.50
N LYS A 260 4.88 20.74 21.64
CA LYS A 260 4.51 22.15 21.84
C LYS A 260 4.31 22.52 23.29
N THR A 261 4.67 23.75 23.65
CA THR A 261 4.30 24.33 24.96
C THR A 261 2.78 24.45 25.07
N THR A 262 2.23 24.43 26.28
CA THR A 262 0.79 24.51 26.55
C THR A 262 0.12 25.70 25.85
N THR A 263 0.75 26.88 25.88
CA THR A 263 0.23 28.09 25.23
C THR A 263 0.22 27.96 23.71
N SER A 264 1.31 27.46 23.10
CA SER A 264 1.41 27.26 21.67
C SER A 264 0.42 26.20 21.19
N ALA A 265 0.30 25.07 21.91
CA ALA A 265 -0.65 24.00 21.62
C ALA A 265 -2.10 24.52 21.67
N LYS A 266 -2.45 25.39 22.66
CA LYS A 266 -3.78 26.00 22.77
C LYS A 266 -4.12 26.82 21.52
N ASN A 267 -3.21 27.68 21.05
CA ASN A 267 -3.45 28.53 19.89
C ASN A 267 -3.62 27.70 18.60
N ILE A 268 -2.72 26.75 18.35
CA ILE A 268 -2.79 25.87 17.18
C ILE A 268 -4.07 25.02 17.21
N ARG A 269 -4.40 24.47 18.36
CA ARG A 269 -5.63 23.68 18.55
C ARG A 269 -6.87 24.50 18.18
N ASN A 270 -7.00 25.74 18.68
CA ASN A 270 -8.15 26.58 18.40
C ASN A 270 -8.30 26.88 16.90
N VAL A 271 -7.20 27.16 16.22
CA VAL A 271 -7.19 27.33 14.75
C VAL A 271 -7.62 26.04 14.05
N THR A 272 -7.09 24.91 14.48
CA THR A 272 -7.43 23.59 13.88
C THR A 272 -8.89 23.23 14.10
N ILE A 273 -9.45 23.53 15.28
CA ILE A 273 -10.88 23.35 15.59
C ILE A 273 -11.75 24.17 14.64
N ASN A 274 -11.42 25.45 14.45
CA ASN A 274 -12.20 26.32 13.57
C ASN A 274 -12.16 25.84 12.12
N HIS A 275 -10.99 25.39 11.65
CA HIS A 275 -10.87 24.81 10.30
C HIS A 275 -11.68 23.49 10.19
N LEU A 276 -11.61 22.63 11.20
CA LEU A 276 -12.41 21.38 11.19
C LEU A 276 -13.91 21.69 11.16
N ARG A 277 -14.38 22.61 12.01
CA ARG A 277 -15.80 23.03 12.00
C ARG A 277 -16.25 23.53 10.63
N ASN A 278 -15.41 24.34 9.95
CA ASN A 278 -15.70 24.82 8.62
C ASN A 278 -15.78 23.70 7.56
N ILE A 279 -15.02 22.62 7.73
CA ILE A 279 -15.13 21.46 6.83
C ILE A 279 -16.38 20.65 7.14
N LEU A 280 -16.69 20.48 8.42
CA LEU A 280 -17.88 19.72 8.85
C LEU A 280 -19.21 20.36 8.43
N THR A 281 -19.23 21.65 8.06
CA THR A 281 -20.45 22.27 7.47
C THR A 281 -20.89 21.65 6.14
N ASP A 282 -19.99 20.94 5.43
CA ASP A 282 -20.34 20.21 4.21
C ASP A 282 -20.97 18.83 4.48
N LEU A 283 -20.95 18.40 5.76
CA LEU A 283 -21.56 17.15 6.22
C LEU A 283 -22.83 17.48 7.03
N GLU A 284 -23.96 16.99 6.57
CA GLU A 284 -25.23 17.23 7.24
C GLU A 284 -25.29 16.52 8.59
N GLY A 285 -25.64 17.27 9.63
CA GLY A 285 -25.82 16.75 10.98
C GLY A 285 -24.54 16.31 11.69
N VAL A 286 -23.37 16.76 11.23
CA VAL A 286 -22.06 16.43 11.84
C VAL A 286 -21.44 17.67 12.45
N GLU A 287 -21.26 17.66 13.77
CA GLU A 287 -20.74 18.81 14.51
C GLU A 287 -19.63 18.43 15.48
N LEU A 288 -18.62 19.31 15.60
CA LEU A 288 -17.61 19.24 16.65
C LEU A 288 -18.06 20.09 17.84
N VAL A 289 -18.45 19.45 18.92
CA VAL A 289 -18.94 20.09 20.14
C VAL A 289 -17.97 19.94 21.31
N PHE A 290 -18.09 20.85 22.28
CA PHE A 290 -17.36 20.78 23.56
C PHE A 290 -18.38 20.66 24.68
N LEU A 291 -18.44 19.49 25.29
CA LEU A 291 -19.38 19.15 26.34
C LEU A 291 -18.65 18.46 27.50
N ASN A 292 -18.95 18.84 28.75
CA ASN A 292 -18.36 18.24 29.94
C ASN A 292 -16.83 18.16 29.89
N ASP A 293 -16.17 19.26 29.49
CA ASP A 293 -14.71 19.37 29.33
C ASP A 293 -14.08 18.42 28.29
N LYS A 294 -14.90 17.88 27.41
CA LYS A 294 -14.47 16.94 26.35
C LYS A 294 -14.94 17.39 24.97
N TRP A 295 -14.08 17.13 23.98
CA TRP A 295 -14.39 17.30 22.57
C TRP A 295 -15.05 16.05 22.03
N LYS A 296 -16.18 16.22 21.35
CA LYS A 296 -16.95 15.13 20.77
C LYS A 296 -17.44 15.50 19.37
N ILE A 297 -17.46 14.52 18.45
CA ILE A 297 -18.23 14.60 17.21
C ILE A 297 -19.63 14.08 17.52
N VAL A 298 -20.63 14.90 17.31
CA VAL A 298 -22.03 14.49 17.28
C VAL A 298 -22.49 14.39 15.84
N TYR A 299 -23.33 13.41 15.55
CA TYR A 299 -23.80 13.14 14.20
C TYR A 299 -25.25 12.67 14.21
N GLY A 300 -26.00 13.05 13.17
CA GLY A 300 -27.39 12.63 12.96
C GLY A 300 -27.52 11.33 12.19
N ASP A 301 -28.76 10.87 12.03
CA ASP A 301 -29.07 9.60 11.35
C ASP A 301 -28.69 9.57 9.86
N ASN A 302 -28.63 10.74 9.22
CA ASN A 302 -28.24 10.87 7.82
C ASN A 302 -26.72 10.74 7.59
N PHE A 303 -25.91 10.72 8.64
CA PHE A 303 -24.47 10.56 8.54
C PHE A 303 -24.07 9.09 8.49
N TYR A 304 -23.24 8.74 7.51
CA TYR A 304 -22.71 7.40 7.39
C TYR A 304 -21.22 7.36 7.72
N CYS A 305 -20.83 6.41 8.56
CA CYS A 305 -19.42 6.06 8.77
C CYS A 305 -19.28 4.54 8.79
N ASP A 306 -18.46 4.01 7.88
CA ASP A 306 -18.23 2.56 7.71
C ASP A 306 -17.71 1.93 9.00
N TYR A 307 -16.78 2.57 9.68
CA TYR A 307 -16.23 2.13 10.96
C TYR A 307 -17.27 2.08 12.09
N LEU A 308 -18.08 3.14 12.25
CA LEU A 308 -19.15 3.16 13.25
C LEU A 308 -20.21 2.09 12.97
N LYS A 309 -20.53 1.88 11.69
CA LYS A 309 -21.43 0.81 11.26
C LYS A 309 -20.87 -0.56 11.61
N ALA A 310 -19.59 -0.80 11.35
CA ALA A 310 -18.93 -2.06 11.68
C ALA A 310 -18.90 -2.32 13.19
N LEU A 311 -18.63 -1.29 14.01
CA LEU A 311 -18.67 -1.41 15.48
C LEU A 311 -20.07 -1.77 15.98
N ASN A 312 -21.12 -1.16 15.42
CA ASN A 312 -22.51 -1.47 15.80
C ASN A 312 -22.86 -2.92 15.45
N ILE A 313 -22.49 -3.38 14.23
CA ILE A 313 -22.71 -4.77 13.84
C ILE A 313 -21.89 -5.72 14.74
N ALA A 314 -20.62 -5.39 15.00
CA ALA A 314 -19.76 -6.18 15.88
C ALA A 314 -20.37 -6.36 17.28
N LYS A 315 -20.95 -5.29 17.85
CA LYS A 315 -21.63 -5.32 19.14
C LYS A 315 -22.88 -6.20 19.12
N MET A 316 -23.67 -6.13 18.05
CA MET A 316 -24.84 -6.99 17.87
C MET A 316 -24.42 -8.46 17.79
N LEU A 317 -23.43 -8.79 16.99
CA LEU A 317 -22.94 -10.17 16.81
C LEU A 317 -22.31 -10.76 18.10
N GLN A 318 -21.82 -9.94 19.02
CA GLN A 318 -21.35 -10.42 20.32
C GLN A 318 -22.46 -10.83 21.27
N GLN A 319 -23.65 -10.26 21.14
CA GLN A 319 -24.78 -10.46 22.06
C GLN A 319 -25.68 -11.62 21.68
N VAL A 320 -25.55 -12.17 20.46
CA VAL A 320 -26.46 -13.16 19.91
C VAL A 320 -25.87 -14.57 19.97
N HIS A 321 -26.70 -15.53 20.32
CA HIS A 321 -26.35 -16.94 20.45
C HIS A 321 -26.61 -17.75 19.18
N SER A 322 -27.30 -17.17 18.16
CA SER A 322 -27.64 -17.84 16.90
C SER A 322 -27.31 -16.95 15.69
N PRO A 323 -26.14 -17.16 15.02
CA PRO A 323 -25.71 -16.36 13.87
C PRO A 323 -26.58 -16.53 12.62
N GLN A 324 -27.41 -17.57 12.55
CA GLN A 324 -28.30 -17.83 11.41
C GLN A 324 -29.41 -16.75 11.30
N GLU A 325 -29.75 -16.08 12.40
CA GLU A 325 -30.72 -14.97 12.42
C GLU A 325 -30.13 -13.64 11.95
N GLN A 326 -28.80 -13.59 11.69
CA GLN A 326 -28.05 -12.36 11.38
C GLN A 326 -27.19 -12.47 10.12
N GLU A 327 -27.66 -13.22 9.13
CA GLU A 327 -26.92 -13.42 7.89
C GLU A 327 -26.62 -12.10 7.16
N GLU A 328 -27.56 -11.14 7.20
CA GLU A 328 -27.42 -9.84 6.55
C GLU A 328 -26.37 -8.97 7.26
N GLU A 329 -26.35 -8.98 8.60
CA GLU A 329 -25.36 -8.28 9.41
C GLU A 329 -23.95 -8.83 9.18
N VAL A 330 -23.81 -10.15 9.14
CA VAL A 330 -22.54 -10.80 8.82
C VAL A 330 -22.06 -10.41 7.41
N LYS A 331 -22.94 -10.42 6.43
CA LYS A 331 -22.64 -10.02 5.06
C LYS A 331 -22.22 -8.55 4.97
N GLN A 332 -22.94 -7.66 5.69
CA GLN A 332 -22.60 -6.24 5.75
C GLN A 332 -21.22 -6.05 6.42
N LEU A 333 -20.94 -6.73 7.52
CA LEU A 333 -19.65 -6.64 8.20
C LEU A 333 -18.51 -7.08 7.29
N ILE A 334 -18.66 -8.22 6.62
CA ILE A 334 -17.67 -8.71 5.64
C ILE A 334 -17.41 -7.65 4.57
N GLY A 335 -18.47 -7.07 3.98
CA GLY A 335 -18.34 -6.04 2.95
C GLY A 335 -17.63 -4.78 3.44
N LEU A 336 -17.81 -4.40 4.71
CA LEU A 336 -17.09 -3.27 5.32
C LEU A 336 -15.60 -3.60 5.51
N LEU A 337 -15.28 -4.77 6.08
CA LEU A 337 -13.92 -5.17 6.38
C LEU A 337 -13.09 -5.52 5.12
N GLN A 338 -13.73 -5.90 4.02
CA GLN A 338 -13.07 -6.08 2.72
C GLN A 338 -12.48 -4.77 2.15
N ARG A 339 -12.89 -3.60 2.65
CA ARG A 339 -12.28 -2.33 2.26
C ARG A 339 -10.83 -2.19 2.78
N GLY A 340 -10.42 -2.99 3.73
CA GLY A 340 -9.10 -3.00 4.34
C GLY A 340 -9.14 -2.77 5.85
N THR A 341 -7.97 -2.71 6.48
CA THR A 341 -7.84 -2.41 7.92
C THR A 341 -8.13 -0.93 8.21
N LEU A 342 -8.38 -0.62 9.49
CA LEU A 342 -8.65 0.75 9.93
C LEU A 342 -7.46 1.66 9.63
N LEU A 343 -7.65 2.64 8.75
CA LEU A 343 -6.70 3.72 8.43
C LEU A 343 -5.23 3.25 8.35
N PRO A 344 -4.84 2.38 7.40
CA PRO A 344 -3.48 1.84 7.32
C PRO A 344 -2.40 2.92 7.21
N THR A 345 -2.76 4.12 6.72
CA THR A 345 -1.84 5.26 6.64
C THR A 345 -1.62 5.97 7.98
N PHE A 346 -2.32 5.59 9.06
CA PHE A 346 -2.22 6.21 10.40
C PHE A 346 -1.30 5.43 11.35
N VAL A 347 -0.79 4.28 10.96
CA VAL A 347 0.01 3.39 11.83
C VAL A 347 1.25 4.04 12.42
N HIS A 348 1.77 5.10 11.80
CA HIS A 348 2.93 5.85 12.28
C HIS A 348 2.59 6.91 13.35
N TYR A 349 1.31 7.14 13.65
CA TYR A 349 0.93 8.01 14.77
C TYR A 349 0.87 7.17 16.05
N GLU A 350 1.73 7.50 17.02
CA GLU A 350 1.82 6.77 18.29
C GLU A 350 0.46 6.65 19.01
N TRP A 351 -0.33 7.73 19.01
CA TRP A 351 -1.65 7.72 19.62
C TRP A 351 -2.64 6.75 18.95
N PHE A 352 -2.41 6.42 17.68
CA PHE A 352 -3.31 5.54 16.94
C PHE A 352 -3.00 4.05 17.18
N GLY A 353 -1.76 3.69 17.48
CA GLY A 353 -1.32 2.31 17.60
C GLY A 353 -2.17 1.49 18.57
N ASN A 354 -2.36 1.95 19.80
CA ASN A 354 -3.17 1.26 20.81
C ASN A 354 -4.64 1.16 20.40
N ILE A 355 -5.19 2.20 19.76
CA ILE A 355 -6.58 2.19 19.28
C ILE A 355 -6.70 1.11 18.19
N LYS A 356 -5.78 1.10 17.23
CA LYS A 356 -5.77 0.12 16.14
C LYS A 356 -5.69 -1.32 16.66
N ILE A 357 -4.78 -1.60 17.60
CA ILE A 357 -4.63 -2.95 18.19
C ILE A 357 -5.95 -3.42 18.80
N ASN A 358 -6.58 -2.62 19.63
CA ASN A 358 -7.85 -2.99 20.27
C ASN A 358 -8.97 -3.28 19.25
N HIS A 359 -8.99 -2.53 18.13
CA HIS A 359 -9.98 -2.72 17.08
C HIS A 359 -9.68 -3.94 16.21
N ASP A 360 -8.43 -4.14 15.85
CA ASP A 360 -8.01 -5.32 15.11
C ASP A 360 -8.33 -6.59 15.90
N GLU A 361 -8.01 -6.64 17.19
CA GLU A 361 -8.37 -7.75 18.08
C GLU A 361 -9.90 -7.99 18.18
N LEU A 362 -10.70 -6.93 18.18
CA LEU A 362 -12.16 -7.06 18.18
C LEU A 362 -12.64 -7.78 16.92
N PHE A 363 -12.19 -7.33 15.74
CA PHE A 363 -12.64 -7.91 14.48
C PHE A 363 -12.04 -9.31 14.23
N ILE A 364 -10.78 -9.56 14.62
CA ILE A 364 -10.19 -10.89 14.60
C ILE A 364 -11.06 -11.88 15.37
N ARG A 365 -11.39 -11.59 16.64
CA ARG A 365 -12.24 -12.46 17.46
C ARG A 365 -13.63 -12.71 16.87
N ILE A 366 -14.22 -11.73 16.20
CA ILE A 366 -15.52 -11.89 15.56
C ILE A 366 -15.39 -12.81 14.35
N ILE A 367 -14.39 -12.58 13.49
CA ILE A 367 -14.17 -13.38 12.29
C ILE A 367 -13.87 -14.84 12.67
N GLU A 368 -13.04 -15.06 13.68
CA GLU A 368 -12.71 -16.40 14.18
C GLU A 368 -13.95 -17.15 14.71
N LYS A 369 -14.91 -16.45 15.32
CA LYS A 369 -16.18 -17.03 15.71
C LYS A 369 -17.10 -17.34 14.52
N LEU A 370 -17.07 -16.51 13.49
CA LEU A 370 -17.91 -16.69 12.29
C LEU A 370 -17.42 -17.80 11.35
N LEU A 371 -16.11 -18.02 11.27
CA LEU A 371 -15.51 -19.00 10.35
C LEU A 371 -16.09 -20.42 10.51
N PRO A 372 -16.14 -21.02 11.74
CA PRO A 372 -16.70 -22.36 11.91
C PRO A 372 -18.19 -22.42 11.58
N ILE A 373 -18.94 -21.35 11.82
CA ILE A 373 -20.37 -21.28 11.56
C ILE A 373 -20.64 -21.27 10.05
N VAL A 374 -19.92 -20.43 9.31
CA VAL A 374 -20.04 -20.35 7.84
C VAL A 374 -19.52 -21.64 7.18
N GLU A 375 -18.51 -22.29 7.76
CA GLU A 375 -18.06 -23.62 7.31
C GLU A 375 -19.14 -24.69 7.49
N ALA A 376 -19.81 -24.71 8.67
CA ALA A 376 -20.90 -25.65 8.97
C ALA A 376 -22.11 -25.44 8.04
N ASN A 377 -22.37 -24.21 7.61
CA ASN A 377 -23.41 -23.88 6.63
C ASN A 377 -23.06 -24.29 5.19
N ASN A 378 -21.89 -24.92 4.98
CA ASN A 378 -21.42 -25.36 3.67
C ASN A 378 -21.23 -24.23 2.63
N GLU A 379 -20.71 -23.08 3.07
CA GLU A 379 -20.49 -21.90 2.24
C GLU A 379 -18.99 -21.62 1.99
N PRO A 380 -18.27 -22.48 1.24
CA PRO A 380 -16.82 -22.40 1.11
C PRO A 380 -16.33 -21.06 0.52
N ARG A 381 -17.11 -20.42 -0.36
CA ARG A 381 -16.74 -19.11 -0.91
C ARG A 381 -16.74 -18.02 0.16
N LYS A 382 -17.74 -18.00 1.07
CA LYS A 382 -17.78 -17.05 2.20
C LYS A 382 -16.63 -17.33 3.19
N VAL A 383 -16.29 -18.61 3.42
CA VAL A 383 -15.14 -19.00 4.25
C VAL A 383 -13.84 -18.43 3.69
N ILE A 384 -13.62 -18.54 2.37
CA ILE A 384 -12.41 -17.97 1.72
C ILE A 384 -12.35 -16.44 1.95
N VAL A 385 -13.47 -15.75 1.73
CA VAL A 385 -13.54 -14.29 1.91
C VAL A 385 -13.25 -13.88 3.36
N LEU A 386 -13.86 -14.56 4.34
CA LEU A 386 -13.60 -14.33 5.77
C LEU A 386 -12.14 -14.60 6.14
N SER A 387 -11.55 -15.67 5.60
CA SER A 387 -10.14 -15.98 5.82
C SER A 387 -9.22 -14.91 5.21
N ASP A 388 -9.57 -14.37 4.03
CA ASP A 388 -8.82 -13.27 3.42
C ASP A 388 -8.91 -11.97 4.23
N VAL A 389 -10.09 -11.69 4.79
CA VAL A 389 -10.27 -10.56 5.72
C VAL A 389 -9.42 -10.79 6.98
N LEU A 390 -9.45 -11.99 7.56
CA LEU A 390 -8.64 -12.31 8.74
C LEU A 390 -7.14 -12.15 8.46
N PHE A 391 -6.64 -12.60 7.32
CA PHE A 391 -5.26 -12.37 6.88
C PHE A 391 -4.89 -10.90 6.71
N SER A 392 -5.86 -10.02 6.43
CA SER A 392 -5.59 -8.59 6.35
C SER A 392 -5.36 -7.94 7.72
N PHE A 393 -5.88 -8.54 8.80
CA PHE A 393 -5.65 -8.13 10.19
C PHE A 393 -4.43 -8.83 10.81
N ASP A 394 -4.32 -10.13 10.60
CA ASP A 394 -3.22 -10.96 11.06
C ASP A 394 -2.70 -11.84 9.91
N GLY A 395 -1.61 -11.39 9.29
CA GLY A 395 -0.99 -12.10 8.16
C GLY A 395 -0.47 -13.50 8.50
N MET A 396 -0.30 -13.80 9.80
CA MET A 396 0.19 -15.11 10.29
C MET A 396 -0.90 -15.92 11.00
N SER A 397 -2.18 -15.61 10.77
CA SER A 397 -3.29 -16.34 11.36
C SER A 397 -3.36 -17.78 10.87
N GLU A 398 -3.09 -18.73 11.74
CA GLU A 398 -3.21 -20.18 11.49
C GLU A 398 -4.67 -20.58 11.26
N THR A 399 -5.60 -19.92 11.96
CA THR A 399 -7.04 -20.09 11.78
C THR A 399 -7.44 -19.76 10.34
N ALA A 400 -7.02 -18.59 9.84
CA ALA A 400 -7.28 -18.18 8.46
C ALA A 400 -6.73 -19.17 7.44
N LEU A 401 -5.49 -19.65 7.66
CA LEU A 401 -4.85 -20.64 6.79
C LEU A 401 -5.67 -21.94 6.72
N THR A 402 -6.00 -22.49 7.88
CA THR A 402 -6.71 -23.77 8.00
C THR A 402 -8.05 -23.72 7.30
N PHE A 403 -8.88 -22.71 7.62
CA PHE A 403 -10.22 -22.58 7.01
C PHE A 403 -10.14 -22.32 5.51
N LYS A 404 -9.20 -21.47 5.06
CA LYS A 404 -9.03 -21.18 3.63
C LYS A 404 -8.61 -22.41 2.83
N ILE A 405 -7.64 -23.18 3.32
CA ILE A 405 -7.20 -24.41 2.65
C ILE A 405 -8.33 -25.45 2.57
N LYS A 406 -9.07 -25.67 3.67
CA LYS A 406 -10.24 -26.56 3.66
C LYS A 406 -11.28 -26.14 2.64
N ALA A 407 -11.63 -24.86 2.61
CA ALA A 407 -12.61 -24.30 1.68
C ALA A 407 -12.17 -24.43 0.22
N LEU A 408 -10.90 -24.17 -0.08
CA LEU A 408 -10.33 -24.32 -1.43
C LEU A 408 -10.32 -25.80 -1.87
N LYS A 409 -9.93 -26.73 -0.98
CA LYS A 409 -9.99 -28.17 -1.25
C LYS A 409 -11.42 -28.60 -1.55
N LYS A 410 -12.41 -28.09 -0.80
CA LYS A 410 -13.85 -28.39 -1.01
C LYS A 410 -14.37 -27.90 -2.36
N LEU A 411 -13.83 -26.78 -2.87
CA LEU A 411 -14.12 -26.26 -4.23
C LEU A 411 -13.31 -26.95 -5.34
N GLY A 412 -12.50 -27.99 -5.02
CA GLY A 412 -11.64 -28.67 -5.98
C GLY A 412 -10.38 -27.91 -6.39
N GLN A 413 -10.11 -26.75 -5.77
CA GLN A 413 -8.98 -25.86 -6.10
C GLN A 413 -7.70 -26.28 -5.36
N LYS A 414 -7.30 -27.55 -5.48
CA LYS A 414 -6.16 -28.13 -4.74
C LYS A 414 -4.83 -27.44 -5.01
N ALA A 415 -4.55 -27.09 -6.27
CA ALA A 415 -3.31 -26.39 -6.62
C ALA A 415 -3.23 -24.99 -5.98
N TYR A 416 -4.35 -24.27 -5.93
CA TYR A 416 -4.40 -22.97 -5.28
C TYR A 416 -4.28 -23.09 -3.75
N ALA A 417 -4.90 -24.10 -3.14
CA ALA A 417 -4.73 -24.40 -1.72
C ALA A 417 -3.24 -24.63 -1.37
N GLN A 418 -2.52 -25.39 -2.20
CA GLN A 418 -1.09 -25.63 -2.03
C GLN A 418 -0.28 -24.33 -2.14
N SER A 419 -0.58 -23.49 -3.13
CA SER A 419 0.14 -22.20 -3.29
C SER A 419 -0.09 -21.23 -2.10
N VAL A 420 -1.27 -21.25 -1.49
CA VAL A 420 -1.57 -20.48 -0.26
C VAL A 420 -0.72 -20.99 0.91
N TYR A 421 -0.64 -22.30 1.07
CA TYR A 421 0.16 -22.93 2.12
C TYR A 421 1.66 -22.64 1.95
N ASP A 422 2.20 -22.81 0.74
CA ASP A 422 3.61 -22.59 0.44
C ASP A 422 4.01 -21.12 0.69
N ARG A 423 3.12 -20.18 0.33
CA ARG A 423 3.33 -18.75 0.59
C ARG A 423 3.37 -18.47 2.09
N PHE A 424 2.38 -18.97 2.84
CA PHE A 424 2.33 -18.81 4.30
C PHE A 424 3.57 -19.38 4.95
N GLN A 425 4.00 -20.61 4.58
CA GLN A 425 5.17 -21.26 5.12
C GLN A 425 6.46 -20.45 4.87
N LYS A 426 6.59 -19.88 3.67
CA LYS A 426 7.71 -19.02 3.31
C LYS A 426 7.75 -17.74 4.16
N GLU A 427 6.61 -17.07 4.31
CA GLU A 427 6.48 -15.85 5.13
C GLU A 427 6.71 -16.17 6.62
N TYR A 428 6.16 -17.26 7.11
CA TYR A 428 6.37 -17.76 8.49
C TYR A 428 7.87 -18.02 8.76
N GLN A 429 8.55 -18.71 7.86
CA GLN A 429 9.98 -18.98 7.99
C GLN A 429 10.83 -17.72 7.95
N GLN A 430 10.46 -16.73 7.15
CA GLN A 430 11.14 -15.43 7.11
C GLN A 430 10.97 -14.64 8.41
N LEU A 431 9.80 -14.74 9.05
CA LEU A 431 9.47 -13.98 10.25
C LEU A 431 10.01 -14.64 11.54
N TYR A 432 9.87 -15.97 11.66
CA TYR A 432 10.19 -16.71 12.89
C TYR A 432 11.48 -17.52 12.79
N GLY A 433 12.09 -17.64 11.60
CA GLY A 433 13.35 -18.39 11.40
C GLY A 433 13.17 -19.92 11.32
N GLU A 434 11.96 -20.44 11.52
CA GLU A 434 11.63 -21.87 11.46
C GLU A 434 10.46 -22.17 10.53
N LYS A 435 10.36 -23.42 10.08
CA LYS A 435 9.25 -23.85 9.26
C LYS A 435 7.99 -24.03 10.10
N TYR A 436 6.86 -23.53 9.58
CA TYR A 436 5.56 -23.80 10.16
C TYR A 436 5.31 -25.32 10.21
N LYS A 437 5.00 -25.83 11.38
CA LYS A 437 4.62 -27.24 11.58
C LYS A 437 3.12 -27.30 11.74
N GLU A 438 2.50 -27.91 10.76
CA GLU A 438 1.06 -28.12 10.75
C GLU A 438 0.67 -29.15 11.82
N ASN A 439 -0.03 -28.72 12.87
CA ASN A 439 -0.44 -29.62 13.94
C ASN A 439 -1.76 -30.38 13.66
N SER A 440 -2.46 -30.17 12.53
CA SER A 440 -3.78 -30.80 12.33
C SER A 440 -4.43 -30.64 10.95
N LEU A 441 -3.73 -30.89 9.83
CA LEU A 441 -4.44 -30.96 8.52
C LEU A 441 -4.45 -32.39 7.91
N GLU A 442 -4.18 -33.41 8.71
CA GLU A 442 -4.42 -34.80 8.36
C GLU A 442 -5.75 -35.29 9.01
N GLU A 443 -6.90 -34.92 8.39
CA GLU A 443 -8.15 -35.68 8.42
C GLU A 443 -9.05 -35.25 7.25
#